data_533da8e92cdec02af433ccc85dd5ad6c
#
_entry.id   533da8e92cdec02af433ccc85dd5ad6c
#
_cell.length_a   1.000
_cell.length_b   1.000
_cell.length_c   1.000
_cell.angle_alpha   90.00
_cell.angle_beta   90.00
_cell.angle_gamma   90.00
#
_symmetry.space_group_name_H-M   'P 1'
#
loop_
_entity.id
_entity.type
_entity.pdbx_description
1 polymer ?
#
loop_
_entity_poly.entity_id
_entity_poly.type
_entity_poly.pdbx_seq_one_letter_code
_entity_poly.pdbx_strand_id
1 'polypeptide(L)'
;MKWVIIKGVRYPMSVVSAFAAYYGDNPFLKIRIRNKYHIIYFDNMDYLNIQIRYLINNYPDFVQIGNWYISKKQVMSWGPKGQAVDGSGWVISFTLSFGLENSTQIKFDEEGEYLSEIDRLNELFNVIL
;
A
#
# COMPACT_ATOMS: atom_id res chain seq x y z
N MET A 1 -5.38 12.65 -18.89
CA MET A 1 -4.73 11.67 -18.01
C MET A 1 -3.60 12.34 -17.24
N LYS A 2 -3.55 12.14 -15.94
CA LYS A 2 -2.46 12.68 -15.11
C LYS A 2 -1.32 11.68 -14.98
N TRP A 3 -0.11 12.19 -14.85
CA TRP A 3 1.11 11.42 -14.68
C TRP A 3 1.81 11.85 -13.40
N VAL A 4 2.51 10.93 -12.78
CA VAL A 4 3.34 11.20 -11.60
C VAL A 4 4.80 10.92 -11.92
N ILE A 5 5.67 11.59 -11.18
CA ILE A 5 7.12 11.43 -11.31
C ILE A 5 7.63 10.64 -10.11
N ILE A 6 8.32 9.54 -10.37
CA ILE A 6 8.94 8.73 -9.34
C ILE A 6 10.40 8.57 -9.68
N LYS A 7 11.26 9.23 -8.91
CA LYS A 7 12.71 9.27 -9.11
C LYS A 7 13.08 9.54 -10.58
N GLY A 8 12.46 10.59 -11.15
CA GLY A 8 12.74 11.05 -12.51
C GLY A 8 11.98 10.30 -13.62
N VAL A 9 11.32 9.20 -13.32
CA VAL A 9 10.54 8.44 -14.31
C VAL A 9 9.06 8.82 -14.18
N ARG A 10 8.40 8.97 -15.32
CA ARG A 10 6.99 9.37 -15.36
C ARG A 10 6.10 8.15 -15.57
N TYR A 11 5.05 8.07 -14.74
CA TYR A 11 4.08 6.98 -14.80
C TYR A 11 2.66 7.55 -14.86
N PRO A 12 1.74 6.94 -15.63
CA PRO A 12 0.34 7.30 -15.54
C PRO A 12 -0.17 7.03 -14.12
N MET A 13 -0.92 7.96 -13.56
CA MET A 13 -1.49 7.77 -12.21
C MET A 13 -2.32 6.49 -12.11
N SER A 14 -3.04 6.16 -13.17
CA SER A 14 -3.96 5.01 -13.17
C SER A 14 -3.29 3.65 -13.02
N VAL A 15 -1.99 3.55 -13.27
CA VAL A 15 -1.28 2.25 -13.18
C VAL A 15 -0.62 2.01 -11.83
N VAL A 16 -0.56 3.03 -10.96
CA VAL A 16 -0.02 2.91 -9.60
C VAL A 16 -1.17 2.54 -8.66
N SER A 17 -1.07 1.40 -8.01
CA SER A 17 -2.15 0.87 -7.16
C SER A 17 -1.81 0.88 -5.67
N ALA A 18 -0.52 0.82 -5.33
CA ALA A 18 -0.09 0.79 -3.94
C ALA A 18 1.37 1.21 -3.82
N PHE A 19 1.73 1.81 -2.70
CA PHE A 19 3.13 2.09 -2.40
C PHE A 19 3.36 2.14 -0.89
N ALA A 20 4.61 1.87 -0.49
CA ALA A 20 5.05 1.94 0.89
C ALA A 20 6.48 2.44 0.97
N ALA A 21 6.80 3.20 2.00
CA ALA A 21 8.15 3.68 2.26
C ALA A 21 8.82 2.80 3.31
N TYR A 22 10.06 2.44 3.06
CA TYR A 22 10.89 1.67 3.99
C TYR A 22 12.11 2.50 4.36
N TYR A 23 12.18 2.89 5.61
CA TYR A 23 13.24 3.73 6.15
C TYR A 23 14.36 2.86 6.74
N GLY A 24 15.56 3.39 6.79
CA GLY A 24 16.72 2.68 7.31
C GLY A 24 17.98 3.15 6.59
N ASP A 25 19.04 2.36 6.67
CA ASP A 25 20.33 2.69 6.06
C ASP A 25 20.26 2.73 4.53
N ASN A 26 19.42 1.89 3.95
CA ASN A 26 19.17 1.86 2.51
C ASN A 26 17.68 2.12 2.26
N PRO A 27 17.22 3.39 2.38
CA PRO A 27 15.80 3.69 2.25
C PRO A 27 15.29 3.43 0.84
N PHE A 28 14.10 2.87 0.76
CA PHE A 28 13.50 2.57 -0.53
C PHE A 28 11.99 2.74 -0.53
N LEU A 29 11.45 2.97 -1.72
CA LEU A 29 10.04 2.94 -2.02
C LEU A 29 9.71 1.59 -2.66
N LYS A 30 8.74 0.88 -2.10
CA LYS A 30 8.14 -0.27 -2.77
C LYS A 30 6.84 0.20 -3.39
N ILE A 31 6.71 0.03 -4.70
CA ILE A 31 5.56 0.55 -5.42
C ILE A 31 5.02 -0.52 -6.36
N ARG A 32 3.69 -0.64 -6.39
CA ARG A 32 3.01 -1.55 -7.30
C ARG A 32 2.55 -0.78 -8.53
N ILE A 33 3.15 -1.10 -9.66
CA ILE A 33 2.84 -0.52 -10.97
C ILE A 33 2.26 -1.63 -11.82
N ARG A 34 1.01 -1.49 -12.23
CA ARG A 34 0.21 -2.55 -12.84
C ARG A 34 0.16 -3.77 -11.90
N ASN A 35 0.70 -4.92 -12.29
CA ASN A 35 0.71 -6.15 -11.49
C ASN A 35 2.08 -6.49 -10.90
N LYS A 36 3.03 -5.55 -10.94
CA LYS A 36 4.41 -5.80 -10.48
C LYS A 36 4.81 -4.84 -9.36
N TYR A 37 5.56 -5.36 -8.41
CA TYR A 37 6.20 -4.57 -7.37
C TYR A 37 7.59 -4.17 -7.82
N HIS A 38 7.90 -2.88 -7.65
CA HIS A 38 9.21 -2.31 -7.94
C HIS A 38 9.80 -1.77 -6.65
N ILE A 39 11.11 -1.95 -6.48
CA ILE A 39 11.85 -1.39 -5.35
C ILE A 39 12.74 -0.30 -5.91
N ILE A 40 12.57 0.92 -5.42
CA ILE A 40 13.31 2.10 -5.86
C ILE A 40 14.07 2.65 -4.67
N TYR A 41 15.40 2.60 -4.74
CA TYR A 41 16.26 3.08 -3.66
C TYR A 41 16.49 4.58 -3.77
N PHE A 42 16.63 5.22 -2.61
CA PHE A 42 16.94 6.65 -2.48
C PHE A 42 18.24 6.83 -1.73
N ASP A 43 18.95 7.94 -2.01
CA ASP A 43 20.26 8.21 -1.38
C ASP A 43 20.15 8.42 0.12
N ASN A 44 19.03 8.97 0.59
CA ASN A 44 18.77 9.20 2.01
C ASN A 44 17.27 9.25 2.28
N MET A 45 16.91 9.27 3.57
CA MET A 45 15.51 9.28 4.00
C MET A 45 14.79 10.59 3.64
N ASP A 46 15.50 11.70 3.55
CA ASP A 46 14.88 12.99 3.20
C ASP A 46 14.36 12.97 1.76
N TYR A 47 15.11 12.42 0.82
CA TYR A 47 14.66 12.28 -0.56
C TYR A 47 13.47 11.32 -0.67
N LEU A 48 13.49 10.22 0.08
CA LEU A 48 12.36 9.31 0.13
C LEU A 48 11.12 10.02 0.69
N ASN A 49 11.24 10.80 1.75
CA ASN A 49 10.14 11.56 2.33
C ASN A 49 9.54 12.56 1.35
N ILE A 50 10.37 13.25 0.60
CA ILE A 50 9.91 14.19 -0.43
C ILE A 50 9.09 13.45 -1.49
N GLN A 51 9.57 12.28 -1.93
CA GLN A 51 8.86 11.47 -2.92
C GLN A 51 7.51 10.98 -2.39
N ILE A 52 7.46 10.52 -1.14
CA ILE A 52 6.24 10.04 -0.50
C ILE A 52 5.21 11.17 -0.38
N ARG A 53 5.62 12.34 0.09
CA ARG A 53 4.72 13.50 0.21
C ARG A 53 4.15 13.90 -1.15
N TYR A 54 4.99 13.88 -2.18
CA TYR A 54 4.55 14.16 -3.54
C TYR A 54 3.46 13.17 -3.98
N LEU A 55 3.66 11.88 -3.74
CA LEU A 55 2.67 10.86 -4.10
C LEU A 55 1.37 11.03 -3.30
N ILE A 56 1.45 11.20 -2.00
CA ILE A 56 0.28 11.38 -1.14
C ILE A 56 -0.52 12.59 -1.60
N ASN A 57 0.13 13.70 -1.91
CA ASN A 57 -0.53 14.93 -2.33
C ASN A 57 -1.23 14.79 -3.69
N ASN A 58 -0.74 13.91 -4.56
CA ASN A 58 -1.32 13.69 -5.87
C ASN A 58 -2.33 12.53 -5.94
N TYR A 59 -2.44 11.73 -4.88
CA TYR A 59 -3.37 10.60 -4.80
C TYR A 59 -4.33 10.75 -3.64
N PRO A 60 -5.33 11.66 -3.72
CA PRO A 60 -6.25 11.89 -2.61
C PRO A 60 -7.16 10.71 -2.30
N ASP A 61 -7.33 9.78 -3.25
CA ASP A 61 -8.15 8.58 -3.06
C ASP A 61 -7.35 7.38 -2.49
N PHE A 62 -6.06 7.56 -2.24
CA PHE A 62 -5.26 6.54 -1.58
C PHE A 62 -5.50 6.58 -0.08
N VAL A 63 -5.65 5.39 0.51
CA VAL A 63 -5.84 5.24 1.95
C VAL A 63 -4.64 4.55 2.55
N GLN A 64 -4.27 4.98 3.75
CA GLN A 64 -3.16 4.36 4.48
C GLN A 64 -3.68 3.15 5.26
N ILE A 65 -3.04 2.01 5.04
CA ILE A 65 -3.34 0.75 5.73
C ILE A 65 -2.00 0.17 6.18
N GLY A 66 -1.74 0.20 7.48
CA GLY A 66 -0.41 -0.10 7.99
C GLY A 66 0.59 0.91 7.44
N ASN A 67 1.69 0.43 6.88
CA ASN A 67 2.70 1.26 6.21
C ASN A 67 2.46 1.41 4.70
N TRP A 68 1.34 0.88 4.19
CA TRP A 68 0.99 0.95 2.78
C TRP A 68 -0.01 2.07 2.50
N TYR A 69 0.10 2.65 1.32
CA TYR A 69 -0.91 3.53 0.73
C TYR A 69 -1.51 2.79 -0.46
N ILE A 70 -2.82 2.57 -0.44
CA ILE A 70 -3.51 1.74 -1.42
C ILE A 70 -4.61 2.56 -2.08
N SER A 71 -4.72 2.47 -3.40
CA SER A 71 -5.79 3.10 -4.16
C SER A 71 -7.12 2.43 -3.83
N LYS A 72 -8.01 3.17 -3.19
CA LYS A 72 -9.34 2.67 -2.83
C LYS A 72 -10.12 2.21 -4.06
N LYS A 73 -9.97 2.93 -5.18
CA LYS A 73 -10.66 2.61 -6.44
C LYS A 73 -10.18 1.31 -7.08
N GLN A 74 -8.96 0.89 -6.78
CA GLN A 74 -8.37 -0.31 -7.38
C GLN A 74 -8.50 -1.54 -6.51
N VAL A 75 -9.07 -1.42 -5.32
CA VAL A 75 -9.34 -2.57 -4.45
C VAL A 75 -10.54 -3.33 -5.02
N MET A 76 -10.30 -4.57 -5.43
CA MET A 76 -11.34 -5.47 -5.93
C MET A 76 -12.00 -6.26 -4.81
N SER A 77 -11.21 -6.64 -3.82
CA SER A 77 -11.67 -7.33 -2.62
C SER A 77 -10.63 -7.18 -1.52
N TRP A 78 -11.05 -7.32 -0.28
CA TRP A 78 -10.15 -7.39 0.86
C TRP A 78 -10.75 -8.27 1.95
N GLY A 79 -9.90 -8.80 2.79
CA GLY A 79 -10.40 -9.58 3.91
C GLY A 79 -9.31 -9.95 4.90
N PRO A 80 -9.71 -10.23 6.15
CA PRO A 80 -8.79 -10.73 7.15
C PRO A 80 -8.38 -12.17 6.83
N LYS A 81 -7.10 -12.48 7.03
CA LYS A 81 -6.54 -13.82 6.85
C LYS A 81 -6.21 -14.49 8.18
N GLY A 82 -6.38 -13.80 9.29
CA GLY A 82 -6.02 -14.28 10.60
C GLY A 82 -4.52 -14.27 10.86
N GLN A 83 -4.08 -15.09 11.78
CA GLN A 83 -2.67 -15.18 12.15
C GLN A 83 -1.87 -15.83 11.03
N ALA A 84 -0.68 -15.27 10.75
CA ALA A 84 0.23 -15.86 9.78
C ALA A 84 0.67 -17.27 10.22
N VAL A 85 0.90 -18.14 9.24
CA VAL A 85 1.25 -19.55 9.48
C VAL A 85 2.47 -19.70 10.38
N ASP A 86 3.46 -18.81 10.22
CA ASP A 86 4.69 -18.79 11.01
C ASP A 86 4.54 -18.12 12.39
N GLY A 87 3.33 -17.64 12.72
CA GLY A 87 3.07 -16.94 13.98
C GLY A 87 3.62 -15.54 14.05
N SER A 88 4.12 -14.98 12.94
CA SER A 88 4.82 -13.68 12.93
C SER A 88 3.90 -12.46 12.97
N GLY A 89 2.59 -12.64 13.00
CA GLY A 89 1.65 -11.54 13.04
C GLY A 89 0.29 -11.89 12.44
N TRP A 90 -0.52 -10.86 12.22
CA TRP A 90 -1.90 -10.94 11.76
C TRP A 90 -2.00 -10.25 10.41
N VAL A 91 -2.72 -10.85 9.46
CA VAL A 91 -2.67 -10.45 8.05
C VAL A 91 -4.05 -10.02 7.55
N ILE A 92 -4.08 -8.88 6.85
CA ILE A 92 -5.20 -8.45 6.02
C ILE A 92 -4.72 -8.45 4.58
N SER A 93 -5.48 -9.08 3.68
CA SER A 93 -5.11 -9.21 2.27
C SER A 93 -6.01 -8.35 1.40
N PHE A 94 -5.40 -7.70 0.40
CA PHE A 94 -6.09 -6.86 -0.58
C PHE A 94 -5.83 -7.42 -1.96
N THR A 95 -6.90 -7.66 -2.72
CA THR A 95 -6.79 -7.99 -4.14
C THR A 95 -6.99 -6.71 -4.92
N LEU A 96 -6.00 -6.35 -5.73
CA LEU A 96 -5.99 -5.11 -6.48
C LEU A 96 -6.18 -5.37 -7.98
N SER A 97 -6.61 -4.34 -8.70
CA SER A 97 -6.67 -4.39 -10.17
C SER A 97 -5.31 -4.78 -10.75
N PHE A 98 -5.30 -5.31 -11.98
CA PHE A 98 -4.11 -5.75 -12.70
C PHE A 98 -3.44 -7.01 -12.14
N GLY A 99 -4.15 -7.92 -11.53
CA GLY A 99 -3.59 -9.22 -11.20
C GLY A 99 -4.10 -9.81 -9.92
N LEU A 100 -4.75 -10.94 -10.06
CA LEU A 100 -5.32 -11.68 -8.94
C LEU A 100 -4.24 -12.39 -8.11
N GLU A 101 -3.10 -12.71 -8.74
CA GLU A 101 -2.03 -13.46 -8.08
C GLU A 101 -1.14 -12.60 -7.18
N ASN A 102 -1.17 -11.29 -7.38
CA ASN A 102 -0.31 -10.36 -6.65
C ASN A 102 -1.12 -9.52 -5.66
N SER A 103 -1.79 -10.18 -4.73
CA SER A 103 -2.47 -9.47 -3.65
C SER A 103 -1.45 -8.82 -2.72
N THR A 104 -1.78 -7.63 -2.24
CA THR A 104 -0.99 -6.95 -1.22
C THR A 104 -1.43 -7.47 0.14
N GLN A 105 -0.48 -8.00 0.90
CA GLN A 105 -0.72 -8.47 2.26
C GLN A 105 -0.10 -7.52 3.26
N ILE A 106 -0.90 -7.09 4.22
CA ILE A 106 -0.46 -6.15 5.25
C ILE A 106 -0.48 -6.87 6.58
N LYS A 107 0.67 -6.84 7.26
CA LYS A 107 0.88 -7.56 8.50
C LYS A 107 0.84 -6.61 9.69
N PHE A 108 0.18 -7.04 10.75
CA PHE A 108 0.12 -6.35 12.03
C PHE A 108 0.74 -7.23 13.10
N ASP A 109 1.55 -6.64 13.96
CA ASP A 109 2.23 -7.39 15.02
C ASP A 109 1.29 -7.78 16.15
N GLU A 110 0.29 -6.93 16.43
CA GLU A 110 -0.64 -7.11 17.54
C GLU A 110 -2.04 -7.44 17.05
N GLU A 111 -2.69 -8.41 17.69
CA GLU A 111 -4.07 -8.78 17.34
C GLU A 111 -5.03 -7.60 17.50
N GLY A 112 -4.84 -6.79 18.55
CA GLY A 112 -5.69 -5.62 18.80
C GLY A 112 -5.64 -4.60 17.66
N GLU A 113 -4.46 -4.32 17.13
CA GLU A 113 -4.29 -3.45 15.98
C GLU A 113 -4.98 -4.02 14.75
N TYR A 114 -4.83 -5.32 14.52
CA TYR A 114 -5.45 -6.06 13.43
C TYR A 114 -6.99 -5.96 13.49
N LEU A 115 -7.57 -6.22 14.65
CA LEU A 115 -9.03 -6.15 14.84
C LEU A 115 -9.56 -4.73 14.66
N SER A 116 -8.86 -3.74 15.22
CA SER A 116 -9.22 -2.32 15.07
C SER A 116 -9.15 -1.89 13.60
N GLU A 117 -8.17 -2.37 12.85
CA GLU A 117 -8.04 -2.06 11.43
C GLU A 117 -9.18 -2.67 10.62
N ILE A 118 -9.62 -3.89 10.93
CA ILE A 118 -10.78 -4.50 10.27
C ILE A 118 -12.03 -3.63 10.47
N ASP A 119 -12.27 -3.16 11.69
CA ASP A 119 -13.41 -2.29 11.99
C ASP A 119 -13.33 -0.99 11.18
N ARG A 120 -12.15 -0.37 11.14
CA ARG A 120 -11.91 0.86 10.37
C ARG A 120 -12.14 0.65 8.87
N LEU A 121 -11.67 -0.48 8.31
CA LEU A 121 -11.83 -0.80 6.90
C LEU A 121 -13.26 -1.13 6.53
N ASN A 122 -14.00 -1.81 7.42
CA ASN A 122 -15.42 -2.06 7.20
C ASN A 122 -16.18 -0.74 7.04
N GLU A 123 -15.86 0.26 7.85
CA GLU A 123 -16.45 1.58 7.76
C GLU A 123 -15.98 2.33 6.50
N LEU A 124 -14.69 2.32 6.23
CA LEU A 124 -14.07 3.01 5.09
C LEU A 124 -14.61 2.51 3.75
N PHE A 125 -14.82 1.21 3.62
CA PHE A 125 -15.35 0.58 2.41
C PHE A 125 -16.86 0.39 2.43
N ASN A 126 -17.56 0.92 3.43
CA ASN A 126 -19.02 0.83 3.57
C ASN A 126 -19.53 -0.61 3.52
N VAL A 127 -18.87 -1.50 4.25
CA VAL A 127 -19.26 -2.90 4.30
C VAL A 127 -20.58 -3.04 5.06
N ILE A 128 -21.53 -3.77 4.47
CA ILE A 128 -22.81 -4.07 5.10
C ILE A 128 -22.59 -5.30 6.00
N LEU A 129 -22.75 -5.10 7.30
CA LEU A 129 -22.54 -6.16 8.28
C LEU A 129 -23.84 -6.88 8.64
#